data_82ee95f6934e50f0a7417ab4ce167703
#
_entry.id   82ee95f6934e50f0a7417ab4ce167703
#
_cell.length_a   1.000
_cell.length_b   1.000
_cell.length_c   1.000
_cell.angle_alpha   90.00
_cell.angle_beta   90.00
_cell.angle_gamma   90.00
#
_symmetry.space_group_name_H-M   'P 1'
#
loop_
_entity.id
_entity.type
_entity.pdbx_description
1 polymer ?
#
loop_
_entity_poly.entity_id
_entity_poly.type
_entity_poly.pdbx_seq_one_letter_code
_entity_poly.pdbx_strand_id
1 'polypeptide(L)'
;MTVNTKPSIVFVDDQNNILQGFRRSLRNLENEWDIHYSIGGKETLRLMETTPIDIIVSDTNMPGMRGTELLKEVQSLYPRTTRLVPSGGGSRSDDISILLRTSHQFFSKPFDIDKLKSTVDRLLALREKVGDQKLVELVAGISKLPCAPHIYEAFKKERDGSSADLDVMGGYIAQDPGLTAKMLQSLNSTYFGVNKAGIHPFKAAQSMGPGTINYLFDEDNHFHTIEKSHPNHDFLAQVYKQSLHAALLLEALASAENLSESLKNISYTAGMLSNVGAIILACGQPEAYAKLTPEFKSPAQQMQLESKTFGASSANVGAYFLGLWGFPEAICTATGHCQSPETAPQQALDLTALLHVAQALARADDLETQKSFLSMPYLEKIGAADKLQKWHDLDKNEIRSLPALKDWTF
;
A
#
# COMPACT_ATOMS: atom_id res chain seq x y z
N MET A 1 9.70 -13.61 -27.21
CA MET A 1 8.67 -12.83 -27.92
C MET A 1 7.52 -12.62 -26.93
N THR A 2 7.46 -11.49 -26.28
CA THR A 2 6.31 -11.11 -25.46
C THR A 2 5.16 -10.82 -26.40
N VAL A 3 4.18 -11.71 -26.44
CA VAL A 3 2.90 -11.44 -27.07
C VAL A 3 2.34 -10.25 -26.27
N ASN A 4 2.28 -9.09 -26.88
CA ASN A 4 1.66 -7.91 -26.29
C ASN A 4 0.14 -8.14 -26.30
N THR A 5 -0.31 -8.96 -25.37
CA THR A 5 -1.75 -9.22 -25.19
C THR A 5 -2.32 -8.03 -24.42
N LYS A 6 -3.38 -7.43 -25.00
CA LYS A 6 -4.14 -6.38 -24.33
C LYS A 6 -4.56 -6.86 -22.93
N PRO A 7 -4.54 -6.00 -21.89
CA PRO A 7 -5.08 -6.36 -20.60
C PRO A 7 -6.56 -6.70 -20.71
N SER A 8 -6.95 -7.79 -20.06
CA SER A 8 -8.32 -8.31 -20.10
C SER A 8 -9.10 -7.81 -18.87
N ILE A 9 -10.19 -7.12 -19.13
CA ILE A 9 -10.99 -6.46 -18.08
C ILE A 9 -12.45 -6.88 -18.20
N VAL A 10 -13.06 -7.36 -17.09
CA VAL A 10 -14.49 -7.68 -17.06
C VAL A 10 -15.27 -6.70 -16.20
N PHE A 11 -16.34 -6.15 -16.76
CA PHE A 11 -17.35 -5.34 -16.06
C PHE A 11 -18.55 -6.19 -15.73
N VAL A 12 -18.96 -6.21 -14.46
CA VAL A 12 -20.02 -7.07 -13.93
C VAL A 12 -21.10 -6.22 -13.27
N ASP A 13 -22.33 -6.30 -13.78
CA ASP A 13 -23.51 -5.61 -13.23
C ASP A 13 -24.76 -6.38 -13.67
N ASP A 14 -25.78 -6.50 -12.81
CA ASP A 14 -27.03 -7.19 -13.15
C ASP A 14 -27.94 -6.35 -14.07
N GLN A 15 -27.65 -5.05 -14.17
CA GLN A 15 -28.42 -4.12 -14.99
C GLN A 15 -27.78 -3.94 -16.37
N ASN A 16 -28.41 -4.51 -17.40
CA ASN A 16 -27.90 -4.42 -18.78
C ASN A 16 -27.73 -2.97 -19.28
N ASN A 17 -28.58 -2.04 -18.82
CA ASN A 17 -28.45 -0.62 -19.16
C ASN A 17 -27.14 0.01 -18.65
N ILE A 18 -26.63 -0.43 -17.48
CA ILE A 18 -25.35 0.01 -16.94
C ILE A 18 -24.21 -0.56 -17.80
N LEU A 19 -24.25 -1.85 -18.14
CA LEU A 19 -23.27 -2.47 -19.03
C LEU A 19 -23.28 -1.83 -20.43
N GLN A 20 -24.43 -1.43 -20.97
CA GLN A 20 -24.50 -0.66 -22.21
C GLN A 20 -23.91 0.75 -22.05
N GLY A 21 -24.07 1.35 -20.88
CA GLY A 21 -23.38 2.61 -20.51
C GLY A 21 -21.86 2.45 -20.58
N PHE A 22 -21.31 1.41 -19.95
CA PHE A 22 -19.87 1.10 -20.03
C PHE A 22 -19.42 0.86 -21.47
N ARG A 23 -20.13 0.06 -22.26
CA ARG A 23 -19.79 -0.16 -23.68
C ARG A 23 -19.65 1.14 -24.46
N ARG A 24 -20.56 2.10 -24.26
CA ARG A 24 -20.49 3.41 -24.95
C ARG A 24 -19.29 4.23 -24.48
N SER A 25 -19.08 4.29 -23.17
CA SER A 25 -18.03 5.12 -22.57
C SER A 25 -16.61 4.56 -22.80
N LEU A 26 -16.47 3.23 -22.88
CA LEU A 26 -15.18 2.54 -23.03
C LEU A 26 -14.84 2.21 -24.48
N ARG A 27 -15.69 2.56 -25.45
CA ARG A 27 -15.50 2.21 -26.87
C ARG A 27 -14.12 2.61 -27.42
N ASN A 28 -13.59 3.75 -27.01
CA ASN A 28 -12.28 4.24 -27.45
C ASN A 28 -11.11 3.41 -26.87
N LEU A 29 -11.36 2.62 -25.80
CA LEU A 29 -10.36 1.80 -25.14
C LEU A 29 -10.33 0.35 -25.65
N GLU A 30 -11.25 -0.09 -26.51
CA GLU A 30 -11.28 -1.44 -27.08
C GLU A 30 -10.03 -1.76 -27.93
N ASN A 31 -9.32 -0.73 -28.40
CA ASN A 31 -8.03 -0.90 -29.07
C ASN A 31 -6.87 -1.17 -28.10
N GLU A 32 -7.00 -0.74 -26.84
CA GLU A 32 -5.99 -0.86 -25.78
C GLU A 32 -6.27 -2.03 -24.84
N TRP A 33 -7.56 -2.33 -24.58
CA TRP A 33 -8.04 -3.33 -23.63
C TRP A 33 -8.89 -4.41 -24.33
N ASP A 34 -8.84 -5.63 -23.80
CA ASP A 34 -9.81 -6.69 -24.10
C ASP A 34 -10.94 -6.63 -23.06
N ILE A 35 -12.10 -6.09 -23.49
CA ILE A 35 -13.19 -5.71 -22.56
C ILE A 35 -14.32 -6.72 -22.63
N HIS A 36 -14.63 -7.32 -21.49
CA HIS A 36 -15.73 -8.25 -21.31
C HIS A 36 -16.85 -7.62 -20.46
N TYR A 37 -18.09 -8.05 -20.71
CA TYR A 37 -19.27 -7.60 -19.97
C TYR A 37 -20.07 -8.83 -19.55
N SER A 38 -20.42 -8.92 -18.26
CA SER A 38 -21.10 -10.07 -17.69
C SER A 38 -22.28 -9.65 -16.83
N ILE A 39 -23.42 -10.37 -16.99
CA ILE A 39 -24.64 -10.15 -16.22
C ILE A 39 -24.65 -11.07 -15.00
N GLY A 40 -24.01 -10.62 -13.90
CA GLY A 40 -24.01 -11.31 -12.62
C GLY A 40 -22.86 -12.28 -12.38
N GLY A 41 -22.71 -12.69 -11.12
CA GLY A 41 -21.52 -13.38 -10.63
C GLY A 41 -21.27 -14.77 -11.23
N LYS A 42 -22.32 -15.58 -11.39
CA LYS A 42 -22.17 -16.95 -11.93
C LYS A 42 -21.71 -16.98 -13.37
N GLU A 43 -22.18 -16.04 -14.20
CA GLU A 43 -21.74 -15.90 -15.58
C GLU A 43 -20.28 -15.45 -15.63
N THR A 44 -19.90 -14.52 -14.75
CA THR A 44 -18.51 -14.05 -14.63
C THR A 44 -17.55 -15.19 -14.29
N LEU A 45 -17.87 -16.04 -13.32
CA LEU A 45 -17.04 -17.20 -12.98
C LEU A 45 -16.86 -18.15 -14.15
N ARG A 46 -17.93 -18.45 -14.91
CA ARG A 46 -17.84 -19.27 -16.13
C ARG A 46 -16.94 -18.63 -17.20
N LEU A 47 -17.04 -17.32 -17.38
CA LEU A 47 -16.16 -16.60 -18.30
C LEU A 47 -14.69 -16.76 -17.87
N MET A 48 -14.40 -16.62 -16.57
CA MET A 48 -13.05 -16.71 -16.02
C MET A 48 -12.44 -18.14 -16.08
N GLU A 49 -13.26 -19.19 -16.22
CA GLU A 49 -12.77 -20.55 -16.45
C GLU A 49 -12.02 -20.69 -17.78
N THR A 50 -12.38 -19.90 -18.78
CA THR A 50 -11.82 -19.99 -20.15
C THR A 50 -11.02 -18.76 -20.55
N THR A 51 -11.20 -17.63 -19.87
CA THR A 51 -10.62 -16.35 -20.22
C THR A 51 -9.83 -15.81 -19.01
N PRO A 52 -8.50 -15.67 -19.10
CA PRO A 52 -7.72 -15.00 -18.05
C PRO A 52 -8.12 -13.53 -17.94
N ILE A 53 -8.56 -13.14 -16.76
CA ILE A 53 -8.99 -11.76 -16.48
C ILE A 53 -7.96 -11.06 -15.59
N ASP A 54 -7.43 -9.94 -16.05
CA ASP A 54 -6.48 -9.12 -15.30
C ASP A 54 -7.17 -8.26 -14.24
N ILE A 55 -8.32 -7.69 -14.60
CA ILE A 55 -9.07 -6.76 -13.74
C ILE A 55 -10.56 -7.10 -13.80
N ILE A 56 -11.18 -7.23 -12.64
CA ILE A 56 -12.65 -7.32 -12.49
C ILE A 56 -13.17 -6.02 -11.85
N VAL A 57 -14.21 -5.44 -12.44
CA VAL A 57 -14.97 -4.30 -11.93
C VAL A 57 -16.38 -4.79 -11.66
N SER A 58 -16.74 -5.07 -10.39
CA SER A 58 -18.00 -5.71 -10.06
C SER A 58 -18.90 -4.86 -9.17
N ASP A 59 -20.15 -4.72 -9.57
CA ASP A 59 -21.18 -4.22 -8.65
C ASP A 59 -21.32 -5.15 -7.44
N THR A 60 -21.75 -4.60 -6.30
CA THR A 60 -21.88 -5.33 -5.04
C THR A 60 -23.24 -5.95 -4.84
N ASN A 61 -24.30 -5.32 -5.40
CA ASN A 61 -25.69 -5.68 -5.15
C ASN A 61 -26.30 -6.31 -6.40
N MET A 62 -26.06 -7.59 -6.59
CA MET A 62 -26.61 -8.36 -7.70
C MET A 62 -27.50 -9.51 -7.20
N PRO A 63 -28.61 -9.85 -7.90
CA PRO A 63 -29.45 -10.98 -7.54
C PRO A 63 -28.74 -12.32 -7.78
N GLY A 64 -29.05 -13.29 -6.96
CA GLY A 64 -28.52 -14.66 -7.07
C GLY A 64 -27.14 -14.83 -6.45
N MET A 65 -26.08 -14.25 -7.01
CA MET A 65 -24.74 -14.20 -6.43
C MET A 65 -24.36 -12.74 -6.21
N ARG A 66 -24.17 -12.35 -4.96
CA ARG A 66 -23.79 -10.99 -4.60
C ARG A 66 -22.34 -10.69 -5.08
N GLY A 67 -22.04 -9.43 -5.38
CA GLY A 67 -20.69 -9.05 -5.75
C GLY A 67 -19.64 -9.35 -4.67
N THR A 68 -20.02 -9.29 -3.38
CA THR A 68 -19.17 -9.71 -2.26
C THR A 68 -18.81 -11.19 -2.32
N GLU A 69 -19.77 -12.06 -2.69
CA GLU A 69 -19.53 -13.49 -2.86
C GLU A 69 -18.66 -13.75 -4.10
N LEU A 70 -18.98 -13.09 -5.21
CA LEU A 70 -18.18 -13.17 -6.43
C LEU A 70 -16.71 -12.77 -6.17
N LEU A 71 -16.47 -11.64 -5.53
CA LEU A 71 -15.11 -11.17 -5.27
C LEU A 71 -14.33 -12.08 -4.32
N LYS A 72 -15.02 -12.74 -3.38
CA LYS A 72 -14.43 -13.76 -2.51
C LYS A 72 -14.01 -15.00 -3.32
N GLU A 73 -14.85 -15.49 -4.23
CA GLU A 73 -14.50 -16.59 -5.13
C GLU A 73 -13.35 -16.21 -6.07
N VAL A 74 -13.38 -14.99 -6.65
CA VAL A 74 -12.29 -14.51 -7.50
C VAL A 74 -10.99 -14.40 -6.73
N GLN A 75 -11.01 -13.95 -5.47
CA GLN A 75 -9.81 -13.91 -4.63
C GLN A 75 -9.21 -15.30 -4.40
N SER A 76 -10.06 -16.30 -4.19
CA SER A 76 -9.63 -17.67 -3.93
C SER A 76 -9.14 -18.39 -5.18
N LEU A 77 -9.87 -18.28 -6.29
CA LEU A 77 -9.61 -19.04 -7.52
C LEU A 77 -8.65 -18.33 -8.48
N TYR A 78 -8.67 -16.99 -8.48
CA TYR A 78 -7.92 -16.14 -9.40
C TYR A 78 -7.20 -15.00 -8.65
N PRO A 79 -6.28 -15.30 -7.72
CA PRO A 79 -5.67 -14.30 -6.82
C PRO A 79 -4.96 -13.16 -7.56
N ARG A 80 -4.46 -13.39 -8.79
CA ARG A 80 -3.84 -12.35 -9.63
C ARG A 80 -4.80 -11.29 -10.11
N THR A 81 -6.10 -11.60 -10.20
CA THR A 81 -7.09 -10.66 -10.74
C THR A 81 -7.26 -9.47 -9.79
N THR A 82 -7.01 -8.28 -10.29
CA THR A 82 -7.25 -7.04 -9.55
C THR A 82 -8.75 -6.82 -9.40
N ARG A 83 -9.22 -6.63 -8.18
CA ARG A 83 -10.64 -6.53 -7.83
C ARG A 83 -11.02 -5.10 -7.49
N LEU A 84 -11.80 -4.46 -8.36
CA LEU A 84 -12.25 -3.07 -8.25
C LEU A 84 -13.76 -3.04 -8.00
N VAL A 85 -14.21 -2.17 -7.10
CA VAL A 85 -15.61 -2.08 -6.70
C VAL A 85 -16.16 -0.69 -6.97
N PRO A 86 -17.18 -0.58 -7.82
CA PRO A 86 -17.97 0.63 -7.93
C PRO A 86 -18.84 0.81 -6.68
N SER A 87 -18.65 1.89 -5.94
CA SER A 87 -19.40 2.21 -4.75
C SER A 87 -20.34 3.38 -5.02
N GLY A 88 -21.62 3.18 -4.79
CA GLY A 88 -22.64 4.24 -4.73
C GLY A 88 -23.42 4.04 -3.44
N GLY A 89 -23.74 5.08 -2.69
CA GLY A 89 -24.22 5.16 -1.31
C GLY A 89 -25.34 4.22 -0.81
N GLY A 90 -25.33 2.94 -1.16
CA GLY A 90 -26.35 1.93 -0.81
C GLY A 90 -25.82 0.59 -0.31
N SER A 91 -24.48 0.45 -0.10
CA SER A 91 -23.94 -0.80 0.48
C SER A 91 -24.31 -0.93 1.95
N ARG A 92 -24.76 -2.12 2.38
CA ARG A 92 -25.05 -2.40 3.79
C ARG A 92 -23.75 -2.40 4.59
N SER A 93 -23.81 -2.06 5.87
CA SER A 93 -22.65 -2.06 6.78
C SER A 93 -21.89 -3.39 6.76
N ASP A 94 -22.59 -4.52 6.78
CA ASP A 94 -22.00 -5.87 6.81
C ASP A 94 -21.20 -6.21 5.54
N ASP A 95 -21.51 -5.57 4.40
CA ASP A 95 -20.80 -5.79 3.14
C ASP A 95 -19.42 -5.11 3.13
N ILE A 96 -19.24 -4.04 3.91
CA ILE A 96 -18.02 -3.24 3.88
C ILE A 96 -16.83 -4.01 4.42
N SER A 97 -17.00 -4.71 5.56
CA SER A 97 -15.94 -5.55 6.12
C SER A 97 -15.49 -6.63 5.13
N ILE A 98 -16.45 -7.27 4.43
CA ILE A 98 -16.14 -8.26 3.40
C ILE A 98 -15.42 -7.60 2.22
N LEU A 99 -15.91 -6.48 1.72
CA LEU A 99 -15.31 -5.76 0.59
C LEU A 99 -13.89 -5.27 0.89
N LEU A 100 -13.61 -4.78 2.09
CA LEU A 100 -12.27 -4.38 2.50
C LEU A 100 -11.27 -5.56 2.57
N ARG A 101 -11.75 -6.79 2.63
CA ARG A 101 -10.91 -8.00 2.60
C ARG A 101 -10.76 -8.59 1.20
N THR A 102 -11.78 -8.43 0.36
CA THR A 102 -11.87 -9.11 -0.94
C THR A 102 -11.60 -8.21 -2.12
N SER A 103 -11.69 -6.88 -1.96
CA SER A 103 -11.41 -5.91 -3.02
C SER A 103 -10.11 -5.14 -2.79
N HIS A 104 -9.55 -4.61 -3.86
CA HIS A 104 -8.34 -3.80 -3.81
C HIS A 104 -8.66 -2.30 -3.74
N GLN A 105 -9.56 -1.81 -4.61
CA GLN A 105 -9.93 -0.39 -4.66
C GLN A 105 -11.43 -0.19 -4.87
N PHE A 106 -11.87 1.00 -4.51
CA PHE A 106 -13.24 1.47 -4.66
C PHE A 106 -13.30 2.69 -5.56
N PHE A 107 -14.36 2.77 -6.38
CA PHE A 107 -14.63 3.90 -7.28
C PHE A 107 -16.01 4.47 -7.00
N SER A 108 -16.14 5.80 -7.04
CA SER A 108 -17.46 6.46 -6.92
C SER A 108 -18.30 6.23 -8.18
N LYS A 109 -19.60 5.99 -8.00
CA LYS A 109 -20.59 6.12 -9.07
C LYS A 109 -21.10 7.58 -9.11
N PRO A 110 -21.27 8.24 -10.26
CA PRO A 110 -20.96 7.75 -11.61
C PRO A 110 -19.45 7.63 -11.86
N PHE A 111 -19.06 6.71 -12.73
CA PHE A 111 -17.66 6.47 -13.07
C PHE A 111 -17.02 7.64 -13.83
N ASP A 112 -15.87 8.03 -13.34
CA ASP A 112 -14.91 8.82 -14.12
C ASP A 112 -14.03 7.84 -14.92
N ILE A 113 -14.21 7.84 -16.24
CA ILE A 113 -13.52 6.92 -17.15
C ILE A 113 -12.02 7.23 -17.24
N ASP A 114 -11.64 8.51 -17.20
CA ASP A 114 -10.23 8.90 -17.26
C ASP A 114 -9.50 8.46 -15.98
N LYS A 115 -10.16 8.58 -14.83
CA LYS A 115 -9.64 8.08 -13.56
C LYS A 115 -9.55 6.55 -13.55
N LEU A 116 -10.52 5.84 -14.09
CA LEU A 116 -10.47 4.39 -14.23
C LEU A 116 -9.29 3.98 -15.13
N LYS A 117 -9.15 4.62 -16.30
CA LYS A 117 -8.05 4.35 -17.25
C LYS A 117 -6.69 4.58 -16.58
N SER A 118 -6.47 5.74 -15.98
CA SER A 118 -5.20 6.05 -15.30
C SER A 118 -4.87 5.08 -14.19
N THR A 119 -5.89 4.60 -13.44
CA THR A 119 -5.71 3.60 -12.40
C THR A 119 -5.32 2.24 -13.00
N VAL A 120 -6.01 1.78 -14.04
CA VAL A 120 -5.71 0.52 -14.74
C VAL A 120 -4.28 0.54 -15.28
N ASP A 121 -3.92 1.58 -16.04
CA ASP A 121 -2.59 1.72 -16.65
C ASP A 121 -1.49 1.71 -15.58
N ARG A 122 -1.70 2.42 -14.47
CA ARG A 122 -0.76 2.43 -13.34
C ARG A 122 -0.61 1.04 -12.69
N LEU A 123 -1.72 0.34 -12.43
CA LEU A 123 -1.68 -0.98 -11.81
C LEU A 123 -0.96 -2.00 -12.68
N LEU A 124 -1.18 -1.96 -13.97
CA LEU A 124 -0.50 -2.84 -14.93
C LEU A 124 1.00 -2.54 -14.99
N ALA A 125 1.39 -1.24 -15.04
CA ALA A 125 2.80 -0.85 -15.03
C ALA A 125 3.53 -1.25 -13.73
N LEU A 126 2.88 -1.13 -12.58
CA LEU A 126 3.44 -1.57 -11.28
C LEU A 126 3.57 -3.10 -11.23
N ARG A 127 2.56 -3.84 -11.74
CA ARG A 127 2.58 -5.30 -11.84
C ARG A 127 3.71 -5.79 -12.74
N GLU A 128 3.96 -5.11 -13.86
CA GLU A 128 5.05 -5.45 -14.77
C GLU A 128 6.42 -5.31 -14.10
N LYS A 129 6.61 -4.31 -13.25
CA LYS A 129 7.85 -4.15 -12.47
C LYS A 129 8.09 -5.29 -11.47
N VAL A 130 7.04 -5.92 -10.96
CA VAL A 130 7.13 -7.12 -10.12
C VAL A 130 7.50 -8.34 -10.97
N GLY A 131 6.92 -8.50 -12.15
CA GLY A 131 7.27 -9.48 -13.17
C GLY A 131 6.94 -10.93 -12.82
N ASP A 132 7.37 -11.43 -11.67
CA ASP A 132 7.13 -12.81 -11.24
C ASP A 132 5.66 -13.04 -10.90
N GLN A 133 5.04 -14.05 -11.54
CA GLN A 133 3.61 -14.33 -11.38
C GLN A 133 3.22 -14.77 -9.98
N LYS A 134 4.05 -15.59 -9.31
CA LYS A 134 3.80 -16.06 -7.94
C LYS A 134 3.87 -14.90 -6.95
N LEU A 135 4.78 -13.96 -7.19
CA LEU A 135 4.90 -12.77 -6.38
C LEU A 135 3.71 -11.82 -6.59
N VAL A 136 3.24 -11.68 -7.82
CA VAL A 136 2.00 -10.94 -8.13
C VAL A 136 0.80 -11.58 -7.41
N GLU A 137 0.68 -12.92 -7.43
CA GLU A 137 -0.37 -13.67 -6.71
C GLU A 137 -0.28 -13.45 -5.20
N LEU A 138 0.93 -13.53 -4.63
CA LEU A 138 1.17 -13.28 -3.21
C LEU A 138 0.67 -11.89 -2.82
N VAL A 139 1.10 -10.85 -3.54
CA VAL A 139 0.77 -9.46 -3.21
C VAL A 139 -0.73 -9.18 -3.39
N ALA A 140 -1.31 -9.62 -4.51
CA ALA A 140 -2.74 -9.42 -4.80
C ALA A 140 -3.66 -10.31 -3.93
N GLY A 141 -3.13 -11.36 -3.33
CA GLY A 141 -3.82 -12.22 -2.37
C GLY A 141 -3.87 -11.67 -0.95
N ILE A 142 -3.09 -10.62 -0.63
CA ILE A 142 -3.02 -10.08 0.73
C ILE A 142 -4.38 -9.52 1.16
N SER A 143 -4.93 -10.09 2.21
CA SER A 143 -6.16 -9.64 2.87
C SER A 143 -5.90 -9.20 4.31
N LYS A 144 -4.82 -9.69 4.92
CA LYS A 144 -4.37 -9.39 6.28
C LYS A 144 -2.94 -8.87 6.24
N LEU A 145 -2.67 -7.83 7.01
CA LEU A 145 -1.33 -7.29 7.18
C LEU A 145 -0.80 -7.64 8.56
N PRO A 146 0.49 -7.97 8.65
CA PRO A 146 1.13 -8.17 9.94
C PRO A 146 1.21 -6.86 10.71
N CYS A 147 1.11 -6.94 12.04
CA CYS A 147 1.26 -5.83 12.96
C CYS A 147 2.30 -6.14 14.02
N ALA A 148 2.94 -5.11 14.54
CA ALA A 148 3.80 -5.22 15.72
C ALA A 148 2.94 -5.68 16.92
N PRO A 149 3.31 -6.77 17.62
CA PRO A 149 2.47 -7.38 18.66
C PRO A 149 2.04 -6.39 19.74
N HIS A 150 2.99 -5.63 20.30
CA HIS A 150 2.72 -4.70 21.39
C HIS A 150 1.81 -3.54 20.98
N ILE A 151 1.96 -3.02 19.75
CA ILE A 151 1.10 -1.93 19.22
C ILE A 151 -0.32 -2.46 18.99
N TYR A 152 -0.44 -3.66 18.39
CA TYR A 152 -1.75 -4.24 18.11
C TYR A 152 -2.52 -4.58 19.38
N GLU A 153 -1.86 -5.15 20.40
CA GLU A 153 -2.49 -5.44 21.70
C GLU A 153 -2.89 -4.15 22.44
N ALA A 154 -2.06 -3.11 22.42
CA ALA A 154 -2.39 -1.82 23.01
C ALA A 154 -3.57 -1.15 22.28
N PHE A 155 -3.60 -1.19 20.95
CA PHE A 155 -4.73 -0.72 20.14
C PHE A 155 -6.03 -1.47 20.47
N LYS A 156 -5.99 -2.81 20.56
CA LYS A 156 -7.16 -3.63 20.91
C LYS A 156 -7.69 -3.27 22.31
N LYS A 157 -6.79 -3.17 23.28
CA LYS A 157 -7.17 -2.81 24.66
C LYS A 157 -7.85 -1.44 24.74
N GLU A 158 -7.36 -0.46 23.98
CA GLU A 158 -7.99 0.86 23.91
C GLU A 158 -9.35 0.81 23.21
N ARG A 159 -9.43 0.14 22.07
CA ARG A 159 -10.65 -0.06 21.27
C ARG A 159 -11.78 -0.71 22.09
N ASP A 160 -11.45 -1.77 22.82
CA ASP A 160 -12.41 -2.57 23.59
C ASP A 160 -12.73 -1.96 24.98
N GLY A 161 -12.08 -0.85 25.32
CA GLY A 161 -12.30 -0.12 26.56
C GLY A 161 -13.66 0.59 26.59
N SER A 162 -14.15 0.83 27.81
CA SER A 162 -15.45 1.47 28.05
C SER A 162 -15.51 2.94 27.59
N SER A 163 -14.38 3.57 27.36
CA SER A 163 -14.26 4.97 26.91
C SER A 163 -13.09 5.09 25.92
N ALA A 164 -13.24 4.46 24.73
CA ALA A 164 -12.21 4.46 23.71
C ALA A 164 -11.85 5.91 23.28
N ASP A 165 -10.57 6.26 23.42
CA ASP A 165 -10.04 7.56 23.04
C ASP A 165 -9.50 7.52 21.60
N LEU A 166 -10.09 8.34 20.73
CA LEU A 166 -9.70 8.42 19.31
C LEU A 166 -8.27 8.89 19.11
N ASP A 167 -7.76 9.76 19.97
CA ASP A 167 -6.40 10.28 19.86
C ASP A 167 -5.40 9.19 20.25
N VAL A 168 -5.70 8.40 21.27
CA VAL A 168 -4.90 7.25 21.68
C VAL A 168 -4.92 6.17 20.59
N MET A 169 -6.09 5.80 20.09
CA MET A 169 -6.21 4.83 18.97
C MET A 169 -5.49 5.31 17.72
N GLY A 170 -5.67 6.57 17.35
CA GLY A 170 -4.98 7.20 16.22
C GLY A 170 -3.47 7.19 16.38
N GLY A 171 -2.98 7.36 17.60
CA GLY A 171 -1.56 7.23 17.95
C GLY A 171 -1.01 5.83 17.70
N TYR A 172 -1.72 4.78 18.09
CA TYR A 172 -1.31 3.39 17.80
C TYR A 172 -1.36 3.08 16.29
N ILE A 173 -2.42 3.50 15.60
CA ILE A 173 -2.53 3.33 14.15
C ILE A 173 -1.35 3.98 13.42
N ALA A 174 -0.94 5.16 13.84
CA ALA A 174 0.17 5.88 13.24
C ALA A 174 1.55 5.24 13.52
N GLN A 175 1.68 4.36 14.50
CA GLN A 175 2.95 3.72 14.84
C GLN A 175 3.17 2.36 14.16
N ASP A 176 2.21 1.87 13.37
CA ASP A 176 2.28 0.54 12.77
C ASP A 176 1.94 0.59 11.27
N PRO A 177 2.82 0.06 10.39
CA PRO A 177 2.56 0.03 8.94
C PRO A 177 1.30 -0.74 8.55
N GLY A 178 0.99 -1.85 9.25
CA GLY A 178 -0.18 -2.68 8.97
C GLY A 178 -1.48 -1.96 9.32
N LEU A 179 -1.56 -1.39 10.52
CA LEU A 179 -2.70 -0.59 10.96
C LEU A 179 -2.88 0.66 10.07
N THR A 180 -1.79 1.38 9.77
CA THR A 180 -1.79 2.54 8.87
C THR A 180 -2.34 2.20 7.49
N ALA A 181 -1.79 1.16 6.85
CA ALA A 181 -2.21 0.77 5.50
C ALA A 181 -3.69 0.38 5.46
N LYS A 182 -4.16 -0.39 6.44
CA LYS A 182 -5.57 -0.83 6.48
C LYS A 182 -6.53 0.31 6.77
N MET A 183 -6.19 1.19 7.69
CA MET A 183 -6.98 2.39 7.97
C MET A 183 -7.16 3.24 6.71
N LEU A 184 -6.06 3.51 6.01
CA LEU A 184 -6.08 4.37 4.83
C LEU A 184 -6.75 3.70 3.62
N GLN A 185 -6.59 2.38 3.43
CA GLN A 185 -7.36 1.62 2.45
C GLN A 185 -8.87 1.78 2.69
N SER A 186 -9.29 1.69 3.95
CA SER A 186 -10.70 1.84 4.34
C SER A 186 -11.24 3.23 4.02
N LEU A 187 -10.45 4.28 4.31
CA LEU A 187 -10.81 5.67 3.96
C LEU A 187 -10.87 5.94 2.46
N ASN A 188 -10.04 5.26 1.67
CA ASN A 188 -10.07 5.35 0.21
C ASN A 188 -11.34 4.71 -0.37
N SER A 189 -12.08 3.92 0.43
CA SER A 189 -13.40 3.46 0.03
C SER A 189 -14.36 4.66 -0.02
N THR A 190 -15.08 4.79 -1.12
CA THR A 190 -16.07 5.87 -1.32
C THR A 190 -17.23 5.80 -0.31
N TYR A 191 -17.32 4.72 0.46
CA TYR A 191 -18.32 4.54 1.52
C TYR A 191 -18.20 5.61 2.61
N PHE A 192 -16.99 6.02 2.96
CA PHE A 192 -16.77 7.04 3.99
C PHE A 192 -16.82 8.48 3.46
N GLY A 193 -17.10 8.67 2.16
CA GLY A 193 -17.32 10.00 1.57
C GLY A 193 -16.11 10.92 1.57
N VAL A 194 -14.93 10.40 1.92
CA VAL A 194 -13.73 11.20 2.15
C VAL A 194 -12.63 10.74 1.21
N ASN A 195 -12.44 11.46 0.10
CA ASN A 195 -11.29 11.24 -0.77
C ASN A 195 -10.04 11.89 -0.12
N LYS A 196 -9.49 11.26 0.91
CA LYS A 196 -8.30 11.70 1.64
C LYS A 196 -7.19 10.63 1.59
N ALA A 197 -7.00 10.04 0.41
CA ALA A 197 -5.96 9.05 0.20
C ALA A 197 -4.59 9.58 0.68
N GLY A 198 -3.94 8.82 1.54
CA GLY A 198 -2.57 9.09 1.98
C GLY A 198 -2.41 10.16 3.07
N ILE A 199 -3.46 10.73 3.64
CA ILE A 199 -3.33 11.66 4.78
C ILE A 199 -2.64 11.00 5.98
N HIS A 200 -2.15 11.80 6.91
CA HIS A 200 -1.57 11.32 8.16
C HIS A 200 -2.54 10.35 8.88
N PRO A 201 -2.10 9.14 9.30
CA PRO A 201 -2.99 8.09 9.85
C PRO A 201 -3.76 8.54 11.09
N PHE A 202 -3.15 9.36 11.94
CA PHE A 202 -3.79 9.96 13.11
C PHE A 202 -5.03 10.82 12.71
N LYS A 203 -4.87 11.69 11.71
CA LYS A 203 -5.99 12.51 11.18
C LYS A 203 -7.05 11.64 10.50
N ALA A 204 -6.62 10.53 9.90
CA ALA A 204 -7.51 9.54 9.32
C ALA A 204 -8.42 8.93 10.38
N ALA A 205 -7.87 8.47 11.50
CA ALA A 205 -8.61 7.92 12.62
C ALA A 205 -9.65 8.91 13.18
N GLN A 206 -9.25 10.14 13.43
CA GLN A 206 -10.16 11.21 13.88
C GLN A 206 -11.31 11.44 12.90
N SER A 207 -11.05 11.35 11.59
CA SER A 207 -12.09 11.56 10.56
C SER A 207 -13.13 10.44 10.50
N MET A 208 -12.77 9.21 10.90
CA MET A 208 -13.68 8.05 10.87
C MET A 208 -14.56 7.94 12.09
N GLY A 209 -14.09 8.39 13.23
CA GLY A 209 -14.79 8.29 14.50
C GLY A 209 -14.71 6.87 15.14
N PRO A 210 -14.99 6.75 16.46
CA PRO A 210 -14.75 5.51 17.20
C PRO A 210 -15.65 4.36 16.73
N GLY A 211 -16.91 4.62 16.45
CA GLY A 211 -17.86 3.60 15.99
C GLY A 211 -17.43 2.94 14.68
N THR A 212 -16.89 3.72 13.74
CA THR A 212 -16.37 3.21 12.47
C THR A 212 -15.09 2.40 12.67
N ILE A 213 -14.17 2.88 13.50
CA ILE A 213 -12.94 2.17 13.83
C ILE A 213 -13.28 0.83 14.49
N ASN A 214 -14.14 0.83 15.50
CA ASN A 214 -14.58 -0.39 16.15
C ASN A 214 -15.18 -1.38 15.16
N TYR A 215 -16.07 -0.94 14.28
CA TYR A 215 -16.68 -1.80 13.26
C TYR A 215 -15.65 -2.39 12.27
N LEU A 216 -14.70 -1.56 11.78
CA LEU A 216 -13.72 -2.01 10.79
C LEU A 216 -12.67 -2.96 11.37
N PHE A 217 -12.38 -2.84 12.66
CA PHE A 217 -11.33 -3.58 13.35
C PHE A 217 -11.88 -4.59 14.38
N ASP A 218 -13.21 -4.79 14.43
CA ASP A 218 -13.88 -5.64 15.43
C ASP A 218 -13.58 -7.14 15.27
N GLU A 219 -13.24 -7.59 14.08
CA GLU A 219 -12.88 -8.98 13.84
C GLU A 219 -11.35 -9.12 13.73
N ASP A 220 -10.77 -10.13 14.38
CA ASP A 220 -9.36 -10.57 14.23
C ASP A 220 -9.00 -11.00 12.79
N ASN A 221 -9.86 -10.67 11.85
CA ASN A 221 -9.76 -11.07 10.44
C ASN A 221 -8.93 -10.11 9.56
N HIS A 222 -8.61 -8.89 10.04
CA HIS A 222 -7.88 -7.90 9.26
C HIS A 222 -6.38 -7.88 9.54
N PHE A 223 -5.94 -8.43 10.68
CA PHE A 223 -4.55 -8.40 11.12
C PHE A 223 -4.11 -9.75 11.67
N HIS A 224 -2.82 -9.94 11.73
CA HIS A 224 -2.15 -10.97 12.52
C HIS A 224 -0.89 -10.36 13.12
N THR A 225 -0.50 -10.83 14.28
CA THR A 225 0.73 -10.42 14.94
C THR A 225 1.89 -11.31 14.51
N ILE A 226 3.10 -10.76 14.60
CA ILE A 226 4.32 -11.48 14.26
C ILE A 226 4.78 -12.24 15.52
N GLU A 227 4.73 -13.55 15.46
CA GLU A 227 5.17 -14.42 16.55
C GLU A 227 6.68 -14.35 16.76
N LYS A 228 7.14 -14.49 18.01
CA LYS A 228 8.59 -14.58 18.33
C LYS A 228 9.31 -15.74 17.64
N SER A 229 8.57 -16.79 17.29
CA SER A 229 9.07 -17.94 16.54
C SER A 229 9.23 -17.68 15.04
N HIS A 230 8.78 -16.53 14.53
CA HIS A 230 8.85 -16.21 13.10
C HIS A 230 10.33 -16.10 12.64
N PRO A 231 10.73 -16.78 11.54
CA PRO A 231 12.14 -16.82 11.08
C PRO A 231 12.78 -15.44 10.90
N ASN A 232 11.97 -14.43 10.55
CA ASN A 232 12.42 -13.05 10.32
C ASN A 232 12.03 -12.10 11.48
N HIS A 233 11.79 -12.59 12.69
CA HIS A 233 11.30 -11.76 13.80
C HIS A 233 12.17 -10.52 14.05
N ASP A 234 13.49 -10.69 14.22
CA ASP A 234 14.40 -9.59 14.53
C ASP A 234 14.54 -8.61 13.36
N PHE A 235 14.57 -9.12 12.12
CA PHE A 235 14.54 -8.28 10.93
C PHE A 235 13.26 -7.43 10.86
N LEU A 236 12.10 -8.05 11.09
CA LEU A 236 10.82 -7.35 11.09
C LEU A 236 10.75 -6.31 12.21
N ALA A 237 11.22 -6.63 13.41
CA ALA A 237 11.33 -5.68 14.51
C ALA A 237 12.11 -4.41 14.09
N GLN A 238 13.25 -4.60 13.43
CA GLN A 238 14.05 -3.51 12.93
C GLN A 238 13.32 -2.71 11.82
N VAL A 239 12.69 -3.39 10.87
CA VAL A 239 11.95 -2.77 9.75
C VAL A 239 10.79 -1.93 10.25
N TYR A 240 10.04 -2.39 11.24
CA TYR A 240 8.94 -1.62 11.84
C TYR A 240 9.44 -0.35 12.52
N LYS A 241 10.51 -0.45 13.32
CA LYS A 241 11.16 0.72 13.94
C LYS A 241 11.66 1.71 12.89
N GLN A 242 12.32 1.23 11.85
CA GLN A 242 12.80 2.06 10.73
C GLN A 242 11.65 2.74 9.97
N SER A 243 10.51 2.07 9.82
CA SER A 243 9.32 2.65 9.19
C SER A 243 8.75 3.83 9.99
N LEU A 244 8.64 3.67 11.31
CA LEU A 244 8.22 4.77 12.19
C LEU A 244 9.23 5.91 12.16
N HIS A 245 10.52 5.61 12.24
CA HIS A 245 11.58 6.62 12.17
C HIS A 245 11.54 7.40 10.84
N ALA A 246 11.46 6.66 9.71
CA ALA A 246 11.35 7.27 8.39
C ALA A 246 10.08 8.13 8.24
N ALA A 247 8.97 7.75 8.86
CA ALA A 247 7.73 8.53 8.85
C ALA A 247 7.89 9.88 9.54
N LEU A 248 8.39 9.88 10.78
CA LEU A 248 8.61 11.08 11.58
C LEU A 248 9.65 12.00 10.92
N LEU A 249 10.74 11.42 10.44
CA LEU A 249 11.80 12.20 9.79
C LEU A 249 11.35 12.77 8.44
N LEU A 250 10.65 12.00 7.61
CA LEU A 250 10.18 12.49 6.30
C LEU A 250 9.16 13.64 6.45
N GLU A 251 8.29 13.58 7.45
CA GLU A 251 7.38 14.69 7.75
C GLU A 251 8.14 15.97 8.15
N ALA A 252 9.15 15.82 9.00
CA ALA A 252 10.01 16.95 9.42
C ALA A 252 10.82 17.51 8.22
N LEU A 253 11.41 16.64 7.40
CA LEU A 253 12.17 17.03 6.20
C LEU A 253 11.27 17.73 5.17
N ALA A 254 10.06 17.20 4.91
CA ALA A 254 9.10 17.82 4.00
C ALA A 254 8.70 19.23 4.44
N SER A 255 8.61 19.45 5.75
CA SER A 255 8.33 20.77 6.33
C SER A 255 9.56 21.69 6.23
N ALA A 256 10.74 21.21 6.61
CA ALA A 256 12.01 21.97 6.58
C ALA A 256 12.43 22.40 5.17
N GLU A 257 12.11 21.58 4.16
CA GLU A 257 12.39 21.86 2.74
C GLU A 257 11.20 22.50 1.99
N ASN A 258 10.14 22.89 2.72
CA ASN A 258 8.99 23.60 2.20
C ASN A 258 8.34 22.91 0.99
N LEU A 259 8.16 21.59 1.04
CA LEU A 259 7.38 20.91 0.02
C LEU A 259 5.94 21.47 -0.04
N SER A 260 5.25 21.24 -1.15
CA SER A 260 3.85 21.63 -1.29
C SER A 260 2.99 21.01 -0.17
N GLU A 261 1.92 21.69 0.25
CA GLU A 261 1.03 21.19 1.30
C GLU A 261 0.45 19.80 0.97
N SER A 262 0.21 19.51 -0.30
CA SER A 262 -0.23 18.17 -0.72
C SER A 262 0.83 17.09 -0.44
N LEU A 263 2.11 17.39 -0.64
CA LEU A 263 3.21 16.44 -0.34
C LEU A 263 3.48 16.35 1.15
N LYS A 264 3.43 17.45 1.91
CA LYS A 264 3.55 17.43 3.37
C LYS A 264 2.47 16.56 4.01
N ASN A 265 1.23 16.65 3.54
CA ASN A 265 0.11 15.87 4.08
C ASN A 265 0.28 14.35 3.93
N ILE A 266 1.03 13.89 2.94
CA ILE A 266 1.26 12.46 2.67
C ILE A 266 2.64 11.96 3.10
N SER A 267 3.55 12.85 3.54
CA SER A 267 4.95 12.50 3.83
C SER A 267 5.07 11.49 4.96
N TYR A 268 4.36 11.70 6.08
CA TYR A 268 4.34 10.72 7.16
C TYR A 268 3.92 9.33 6.68
N THR A 269 2.84 9.25 5.93
CA THR A 269 2.32 7.99 5.38
C THR A 269 3.31 7.35 4.41
N ALA A 270 3.97 8.15 3.56
CA ALA A 270 5.00 7.64 2.65
C ALA A 270 6.19 7.02 3.42
N GLY A 271 6.67 7.67 4.48
CA GLY A 271 7.71 7.14 5.36
C GLY A 271 7.28 5.84 6.05
N MET A 272 6.08 5.83 6.66
CA MET A 272 5.52 4.69 7.39
C MET A 272 5.36 3.45 6.51
N LEU A 273 4.94 3.61 5.26
CA LEU A 273 4.67 2.53 4.33
C LEU A 273 5.85 2.20 3.39
N SER A 274 6.97 2.91 3.51
CA SER A 274 8.12 2.76 2.62
C SER A 274 8.76 1.36 2.64
N ASN A 275 8.65 0.64 3.75
CA ASN A 275 9.18 -0.72 3.91
C ASN A 275 8.11 -1.83 3.80
N VAL A 276 6.87 -1.51 3.42
CA VAL A 276 5.77 -2.49 3.39
C VAL A 276 6.09 -3.70 2.51
N GLY A 277 6.83 -3.51 1.41
CA GLY A 277 7.23 -4.61 0.54
C GLY A 277 8.21 -5.58 1.20
N ALA A 278 9.14 -5.11 2.05
CA ALA A 278 10.03 -5.95 2.84
C ALA A 278 9.24 -6.78 3.88
N ILE A 279 8.24 -6.17 4.51
CA ILE A 279 7.32 -6.86 5.41
C ILE A 279 6.55 -7.96 4.66
N ILE A 280 6.03 -7.65 3.48
CA ILE A 280 5.30 -8.61 2.63
C ILE A 280 6.19 -9.79 2.22
N LEU A 281 7.42 -9.54 1.77
CA LEU A 281 8.35 -10.59 1.38
C LEU A 281 8.77 -11.45 2.57
N ALA A 282 9.13 -10.82 3.68
CA ALA A 282 9.58 -11.53 4.89
C ALA A 282 8.48 -12.40 5.52
N CYS A 283 7.20 -11.98 5.44
CA CYS A 283 6.07 -12.76 5.94
C CYS A 283 5.52 -13.75 4.90
N GLY A 284 5.53 -13.39 3.62
CA GLY A 284 4.99 -14.24 2.55
C GLY A 284 5.94 -15.33 2.07
N GLN A 285 7.27 -15.14 2.28
CA GLN A 285 8.33 -16.09 1.89
C GLN A 285 9.33 -16.28 3.05
N PRO A 286 8.88 -16.66 4.25
CA PRO A 286 9.65 -16.51 5.49
C PRO A 286 10.99 -17.23 5.47
N GLU A 287 11.04 -18.48 5.04
CA GLU A 287 12.26 -19.30 5.00
C GLU A 287 13.26 -18.83 3.95
N ALA A 288 12.77 -18.40 2.80
CA ALA A 288 13.62 -17.88 1.72
C ALA A 288 14.21 -16.52 2.10
N TYR A 289 13.39 -15.65 2.72
CA TYR A 289 13.82 -14.32 3.13
C TYR A 289 14.81 -14.37 4.30
N ALA A 290 14.62 -15.26 5.28
CA ALA A 290 15.54 -15.46 6.40
C ALA A 290 16.96 -15.87 5.96
N LYS A 291 17.10 -16.52 4.82
CA LYS A 291 18.43 -16.85 4.27
C LYS A 291 19.15 -15.63 3.68
N LEU A 292 18.42 -14.59 3.31
CA LEU A 292 18.99 -13.36 2.71
C LEU A 292 19.37 -12.32 3.77
N THR A 293 18.63 -12.23 4.85
CA THR A 293 18.80 -11.15 5.85
C THR A 293 20.21 -11.02 6.42
N PRO A 294 21.00 -12.10 6.67
CA PRO A 294 22.37 -11.98 7.13
C PRO A 294 23.34 -11.33 6.11
N GLU A 295 22.95 -11.32 4.83
CA GLU A 295 23.77 -10.75 3.76
C GLU A 295 23.49 -9.27 3.50
N PHE A 296 22.47 -8.67 4.12
CA PHE A 296 22.09 -7.27 3.89
C PHE A 296 23.09 -6.31 4.53
N LYS A 297 24.00 -5.76 3.75
CA LYS A 297 24.99 -4.75 4.17
C LYS A 297 24.63 -3.32 3.74
N SER A 298 23.79 -3.18 2.73
CA SER A 298 23.32 -1.90 2.22
C SER A 298 21.94 -2.04 1.55
N PRO A 299 21.18 -0.93 1.39
CA PRO A 299 19.91 -0.95 0.65
C PRO A 299 20.06 -1.46 -0.79
N ALA A 300 21.13 -1.08 -1.48
CA ALA A 300 21.40 -1.52 -2.84
C ALA A 300 21.64 -3.05 -2.92
N GLN A 301 22.40 -3.61 -1.97
CA GLN A 301 22.63 -5.05 -1.90
C GLN A 301 21.35 -5.81 -1.54
N GLN A 302 20.55 -5.30 -0.58
CA GLN A 302 19.24 -5.87 -0.28
C GLN A 302 18.40 -5.97 -1.54
N MET A 303 18.23 -4.85 -2.28
CA MET A 303 17.45 -4.80 -3.52
C MET A 303 17.95 -5.81 -4.57
N GLN A 304 19.28 -5.96 -4.71
CA GLN A 304 19.89 -6.91 -5.66
C GLN A 304 19.60 -8.37 -5.27
N LEU A 305 19.77 -8.72 -4.00
CA LEU A 305 19.52 -10.08 -3.49
C LEU A 305 18.03 -10.45 -3.57
N GLU A 306 17.14 -9.53 -3.21
CA GLU A 306 15.70 -9.71 -3.35
C GLU A 306 15.31 -9.94 -4.82
N SER A 307 15.75 -9.06 -5.73
CA SER A 307 15.45 -9.19 -7.17
C SER A 307 15.99 -10.49 -7.77
N LYS A 308 17.17 -10.94 -7.35
CA LYS A 308 17.74 -12.21 -7.78
C LYS A 308 16.94 -13.42 -7.27
N THR A 309 16.43 -13.35 -6.05
CA THR A 309 15.76 -14.48 -5.38
C THR A 309 14.29 -14.57 -5.71
N PHE A 310 13.59 -13.42 -5.76
CA PHE A 310 12.13 -13.33 -5.89
C PHE A 310 11.66 -12.77 -7.25
N GLY A 311 12.58 -12.27 -8.08
CA GLY A 311 12.24 -11.61 -9.34
C GLY A 311 11.94 -10.11 -9.20
N ALA A 312 11.75 -9.60 -7.98
CA ALA A 312 11.54 -8.18 -7.72
C ALA A 312 12.12 -7.76 -6.37
N SER A 313 12.43 -6.47 -6.23
CA SER A 313 12.84 -5.88 -4.94
C SER A 313 11.64 -5.59 -4.05
N SER A 314 11.88 -5.47 -2.75
CA SER A 314 10.88 -5.00 -1.79
C SER A 314 10.30 -3.62 -2.15
N ALA A 315 11.08 -2.73 -2.76
CA ALA A 315 10.59 -1.45 -3.25
C ALA A 315 9.50 -1.63 -4.33
N ASN A 316 9.73 -2.51 -5.32
CA ASN A 316 8.75 -2.80 -6.36
C ASN A 316 7.49 -3.50 -5.81
N VAL A 317 7.67 -4.45 -4.89
CA VAL A 317 6.58 -5.14 -4.20
C VAL A 317 5.74 -4.16 -3.39
N GLY A 318 6.38 -3.26 -2.64
CA GLY A 318 5.70 -2.23 -1.85
C GLY A 318 4.92 -1.25 -2.73
N ALA A 319 5.53 -0.75 -3.81
CA ALA A 319 4.87 0.16 -4.75
C ALA A 319 3.64 -0.50 -5.40
N TYR A 320 3.74 -1.77 -5.80
CA TYR A 320 2.62 -2.51 -6.37
C TYR A 320 1.50 -2.72 -5.35
N PHE A 321 1.82 -3.15 -4.13
CA PHE A 321 0.86 -3.30 -3.04
C PHE A 321 0.11 -2.00 -2.74
N LEU A 322 0.84 -0.89 -2.58
CA LEU A 322 0.25 0.43 -2.33
C LEU A 322 -0.62 0.90 -3.51
N GLY A 323 -0.17 0.64 -4.74
CA GLY A 323 -0.96 0.89 -5.94
C GLY A 323 -2.27 0.10 -5.94
N LEU A 324 -2.22 -1.22 -5.63
CA LEU A 324 -3.43 -2.07 -5.51
C LEU A 324 -4.42 -1.52 -4.47
N TRP A 325 -3.94 -1.01 -3.35
CA TRP A 325 -4.78 -0.47 -2.28
C TRP A 325 -5.18 1.01 -2.46
N GLY A 326 -4.94 1.57 -3.64
CA GLY A 326 -5.43 2.91 -4.03
C GLY A 326 -4.69 4.08 -3.39
N PHE A 327 -3.44 3.87 -2.94
CA PHE A 327 -2.62 4.97 -2.43
C PHE A 327 -2.23 5.96 -3.54
N PRO A 328 -1.96 7.23 -3.20
CA PRO A 328 -1.52 8.25 -4.15
C PRO A 328 -0.30 7.81 -4.96
N GLU A 329 -0.26 8.23 -6.22
CA GLU A 329 0.85 7.93 -7.11
C GLU A 329 2.20 8.41 -6.55
N ALA A 330 2.23 9.57 -5.89
CA ALA A 330 3.44 10.10 -5.26
C ALA A 330 4.00 9.16 -4.19
N ILE A 331 3.15 8.49 -3.38
CA ILE A 331 3.58 7.50 -2.38
C ILE A 331 4.10 6.23 -3.07
N CYS A 332 3.38 5.73 -4.08
CA CYS A 332 3.81 4.55 -4.84
C CYS A 332 5.15 4.77 -5.53
N THR A 333 5.33 5.93 -6.17
CA THR A 333 6.57 6.33 -6.85
C THR A 333 7.72 6.48 -5.84
N ALA A 334 7.50 7.19 -4.75
CA ALA A 334 8.51 7.37 -3.72
C ALA A 334 8.95 6.00 -3.14
N THR A 335 8.01 5.11 -2.79
CA THR A 335 8.33 3.77 -2.30
C THR A 335 9.08 2.93 -3.32
N GLY A 336 8.66 2.96 -4.59
CA GLY A 336 9.29 2.16 -5.65
C GLY A 336 10.70 2.61 -6.05
N HIS A 337 11.05 3.86 -5.76
CA HIS A 337 12.32 4.45 -6.18
C HIS A 337 13.22 4.91 -5.02
N CYS A 338 12.78 4.80 -3.75
CA CYS A 338 13.57 5.29 -2.61
C CYS A 338 14.95 4.62 -2.46
N GLN A 339 15.14 3.40 -2.95
CA GLN A 339 16.44 2.71 -2.92
C GLN A 339 17.30 2.96 -4.18
N SER A 340 16.73 3.54 -5.23
CA SER A 340 17.39 3.89 -6.51
C SER A 340 16.76 5.17 -7.07
N PRO A 341 16.93 6.32 -6.39
CA PRO A 341 16.20 7.55 -6.71
C PRO A 341 16.55 8.12 -8.10
N GLU A 342 17.71 7.76 -8.64
CA GLU A 342 18.12 8.10 -10.02
C GLU A 342 17.23 7.47 -11.09
N THR A 343 16.46 6.44 -10.76
CA THR A 343 15.50 5.78 -11.67
C THR A 343 14.10 6.41 -11.63
N ALA A 344 13.87 7.36 -10.71
CA ALA A 344 12.58 8.03 -10.59
C ALA A 344 12.27 8.88 -11.84
N PRO A 345 10.97 9.02 -12.20
CA PRO A 345 10.55 9.82 -13.36
C PRO A 345 10.97 11.28 -13.27
N GLN A 346 11.04 11.83 -12.07
CA GLN A 346 11.47 13.20 -11.80
C GLN A 346 12.77 13.19 -11.02
N GLN A 347 13.72 14.09 -11.38
CA GLN A 347 15.01 14.26 -10.74
C GLN A 347 15.03 15.64 -10.07
N ALA A 348 14.39 15.73 -8.91
CA ALA A 348 14.24 16.98 -8.14
C ALA A 348 14.24 16.67 -6.63
N LEU A 349 14.36 17.72 -5.82
CA LEU A 349 14.16 17.61 -4.38
C LEU A 349 12.65 17.48 -4.09
N ASP A 350 12.14 16.27 -4.18
CA ASP A 350 10.75 15.91 -4.02
C ASP A 350 10.55 14.86 -2.90
N LEU A 351 9.35 14.26 -2.84
CA LEU A 351 9.03 13.23 -1.87
C LEU A 351 9.94 12.00 -2.00
N THR A 352 10.34 11.61 -3.22
CA THR A 352 11.22 10.45 -3.47
C THR A 352 12.62 10.71 -2.93
N ALA A 353 13.17 11.89 -3.22
CA ALA A 353 14.49 12.30 -2.75
C ALA A 353 14.55 12.37 -1.21
N LEU A 354 13.55 12.98 -0.59
CA LEU A 354 13.49 13.07 0.86
C LEU A 354 13.24 11.73 1.54
N LEU A 355 12.45 10.83 0.93
CA LEU A 355 12.25 9.46 1.43
C LEU A 355 13.55 8.63 1.34
N HIS A 356 14.32 8.78 0.26
CA HIS A 356 15.64 8.16 0.12
C HIS A 356 16.56 8.56 1.27
N VAL A 357 16.61 9.86 1.58
CA VAL A 357 17.38 10.40 2.72
C VAL A 357 16.84 9.89 4.05
N ALA A 358 15.53 9.97 4.28
CA ALA A 358 14.91 9.55 5.54
C ALA A 358 15.17 8.06 5.84
N GLN A 359 15.11 7.20 4.83
CA GLN A 359 15.42 5.78 4.97
C GLN A 359 16.91 5.52 5.29
N ALA A 360 17.83 6.25 4.67
CA ALA A 360 19.25 6.10 4.95
C ALA A 360 19.58 6.56 6.38
N LEU A 361 19.04 7.69 6.80
CA LEU A 361 19.22 8.22 8.15
C LEU A 361 18.61 7.29 9.21
N ALA A 362 17.44 6.72 8.96
CA ALA A 362 16.79 5.78 9.89
C ALA A 362 17.54 4.45 10.10
N ARG A 363 18.49 4.10 9.22
CA ARG A 363 19.22 2.82 9.26
C ARG A 363 20.50 2.86 10.09
N ALA A 364 21.10 4.02 10.33
CA ALA A 364 22.35 4.16 11.06
C ALA A 364 22.36 5.44 11.91
N ASP A 365 23.24 5.49 12.92
CA ASP A 365 23.32 6.62 13.84
C ASP A 365 24.40 7.63 13.44
N ASP A 366 25.42 7.19 12.75
CA ASP A 366 26.54 8.04 12.32
C ASP A 366 26.42 8.44 10.85
N LEU A 367 26.86 9.67 10.56
CA LEU A 367 26.73 10.28 9.24
C LEU A 367 27.50 9.53 8.15
N GLU A 368 28.66 8.94 8.44
CA GLU A 368 29.47 8.25 7.43
C GLU A 368 28.80 6.95 6.96
N THR A 369 28.25 6.17 7.90
CA THR A 369 27.44 4.99 7.56
C THR A 369 26.19 5.41 6.78
N GLN A 370 25.49 6.48 7.20
CA GLN A 370 24.32 7.01 6.50
C GLN A 370 24.65 7.40 5.06
N LYS A 371 25.79 8.09 4.83
CA LYS A 371 26.26 8.42 3.47
C LYS A 371 26.49 7.19 2.59
N SER A 372 26.96 6.09 3.17
CA SER A 372 27.18 4.85 2.43
C SER A 372 25.87 4.20 1.91
N PHE A 373 24.72 4.59 2.48
CA PHE A 373 23.40 4.14 2.06
C PHE A 373 22.72 5.08 1.05
N LEU A 374 23.35 6.25 0.78
CA LEU A 374 22.82 7.27 -0.12
C LEU A 374 23.42 7.19 -1.53
N SER A 375 22.61 7.49 -2.53
CA SER A 375 23.10 7.80 -3.87
C SER A 375 23.63 9.25 -3.88
N MET A 376 24.88 9.43 -3.46
CA MET A 376 25.52 10.76 -3.43
C MET A 376 25.53 11.44 -4.80
N PRO A 377 25.83 10.73 -5.94
CA PRO A 377 25.75 11.33 -7.27
C PRO A 377 24.35 11.87 -7.61
N TYR A 378 23.30 11.20 -7.13
CA TYR A 378 21.94 11.68 -7.31
C TYR A 378 21.69 12.96 -6.50
N LEU A 379 22.08 12.98 -5.22
CA LEU A 379 21.93 14.16 -4.36
C LEU A 379 22.72 15.38 -4.88
N GLU A 380 23.91 15.16 -5.41
CA GLU A 380 24.72 16.21 -6.08
C GLU A 380 24.00 16.76 -7.31
N LYS A 381 23.46 15.86 -8.16
CA LYS A 381 22.73 16.23 -9.37
C LYS A 381 21.50 17.09 -9.11
N ILE A 382 20.77 16.82 -8.01
CA ILE A 382 19.59 17.62 -7.64
C ILE A 382 19.90 18.81 -6.72
N GLY A 383 21.20 19.09 -6.44
CA GLY A 383 21.66 20.21 -5.60
C GLY A 383 21.26 20.07 -4.13
N ALA A 384 21.28 18.84 -3.60
CA ALA A 384 20.84 18.54 -2.24
C ALA A 384 21.92 17.93 -1.34
N ALA A 385 23.12 17.65 -1.87
CA ALA A 385 24.20 17.00 -1.13
C ALA A 385 24.69 17.81 0.07
N ASP A 386 24.78 19.13 -0.03
CA ASP A 386 25.20 20.05 1.02
C ASP A 386 24.18 20.22 2.15
N LYS A 387 22.96 19.78 1.97
CA LYS A 387 21.90 19.78 3.01
C LYS A 387 22.01 18.59 3.97
N LEU A 388 22.79 17.57 3.63
CA LEU A 388 22.80 16.29 4.36
C LEU A 388 23.20 16.46 5.83
N GLN A 389 24.19 17.33 6.14
CA GLN A 389 24.57 17.62 7.53
C GLN A 389 23.40 18.22 8.33
N LYS A 390 22.68 19.18 7.75
CA LYS A 390 21.48 19.78 8.38
C LYS A 390 20.40 18.74 8.64
N TRP A 391 20.15 17.83 7.72
CA TRP A 391 19.17 16.77 7.87
C TRP A 391 19.58 15.72 8.91
N HIS A 392 20.88 15.38 8.97
CA HIS A 392 21.41 14.53 10.01
C HIS A 392 21.25 15.16 11.40
N ASP A 393 21.54 16.46 11.53
CA ASP A 393 21.41 17.17 12.80
C ASP A 393 19.94 17.27 13.26
N LEU A 394 19.01 17.49 12.32
CA LEU A 394 17.56 17.44 12.58
C LEU A 394 17.14 16.05 13.12
N ASP A 395 17.57 14.99 12.44
CA ASP A 395 17.28 13.62 12.87
C ASP A 395 17.83 13.35 14.27
N LYS A 396 19.09 13.65 14.51
CA LYS A 396 19.80 13.38 15.76
C LYS A 396 19.22 14.13 16.95
N ASN A 397 18.93 15.42 16.76
CA ASN A 397 18.57 16.30 17.86
C ASN A 397 17.06 16.31 18.16
N GLU A 398 16.22 16.11 17.15
CA GLU A 398 14.77 16.21 17.28
C GLU A 398 14.08 14.84 17.17
N ILE A 399 14.29 14.10 16.07
CA ILE A 399 13.49 12.93 15.76
C ILE A 399 13.86 11.72 16.65
N ARG A 400 15.16 11.37 16.73
CA ARG A 400 15.62 10.24 17.56
C ARG A 400 15.34 10.43 19.06
N SER A 401 15.11 11.67 19.48
CA SER A 401 14.78 11.98 20.88
C SER A 401 13.32 11.72 21.24
N LEU A 402 12.44 11.53 20.27
CA LEU A 402 11.00 11.32 20.48
C LEU A 402 10.74 10.04 21.27
N PRO A 403 9.84 10.07 22.28
CA PRO A 403 9.46 8.89 23.05
C PRO A 403 9.02 7.71 22.19
N ALA A 404 8.28 7.96 21.13
CA ALA A 404 7.80 6.95 20.20
C ALA A 404 8.91 6.08 19.58
N LEU A 405 10.14 6.61 19.44
CA LEU A 405 11.30 5.87 18.95
C LEU A 405 12.18 5.32 20.07
N LYS A 406 12.33 6.05 21.18
CA LYS A 406 13.16 5.62 22.33
C LYS A 406 12.56 4.43 23.04
N ASP A 407 11.26 4.48 23.28
CA ASP A 407 10.52 3.49 24.06
C ASP A 407 9.91 2.39 23.18
N TRP A 408 10.22 2.43 21.86
CA TRP A 408 9.67 1.47 20.90
C TRP A 408 10.19 0.05 21.17
N THR A 409 9.27 -0.89 21.25
CA THR A 409 9.53 -2.33 21.42
C THR A 409 8.79 -3.13 20.34
N PHE A 410 9.07 -4.43 20.21
CA PHE A 410 8.42 -5.29 19.21
C PHE A 410 7.89 -6.57 19.84
#